data_d07f5f1be02b8af027d2e3407152c2fe
#
_entry.id   d07f5f1be02b8af027d2e3407152c2fe
#
_cell.length_a   1.000
_cell.length_b   1.000
_cell.length_c   1.000
_cell.angle_alpha   90.00
_cell.angle_beta   90.00
_cell.angle_gamma   90.00
#
_symmetry.space_group_name_H-M   'P 1'
#
loop_
_entity.id
_entity.type
_entity.pdbx_description
1 polymer ?
#
loop_
_entity_poly.entity_id
_entity_poly.type
_entity_poly.pdbx_seq_one_letter_code
_entity_poly.pdbx_strand_id
1 'polypeptide(L)'
;MKIGYVGLGKMGMGMVRLLLEKGHEVIATDPDENARREAAAAGAEVVPTIEXFKDRLAGEKFIWIMVPHQIVDNVLADLEAILNPGDVIMDGGNSNYKETMRRGAELKEKGLVFMDVGVSGGPSGARNGACMMIGGARDKFDKYETLFRDLSVKDGYAYMGETGAGHFVKMIHNGIEYGMMQAIGEGFEILKESAFKLDLNEVTRIYNNGSVIESRLVGWLQNAYREEGVDLSAISGEVSHSGEGQWTVEEAKNCRISDTESKEIPVPVIEASLQFRIDSTGNPSYTGQVVSALRNQFGGHTVKK
;
A
#
# COMPACT_ATOMS: atom_id res chain seq x y z
N MET A 1 -16.51 -14.80 -7.80
CA MET A 1 -16.12 -14.26 -9.13
C MET A 1 -14.81 -14.94 -9.54
N LYS A 2 -14.51 -14.99 -10.84
CA LYS A 2 -13.26 -15.55 -11.36
C LYS A 2 -12.41 -14.42 -11.89
N ILE A 3 -11.17 -14.28 -11.39
CA ILE A 3 -10.30 -13.15 -11.74
C ILE A 3 -8.88 -13.63 -12.04
N GLY A 4 -8.17 -12.86 -12.87
CA GLY A 4 -6.73 -13.01 -13.05
C GLY A 4 -5.99 -12.20 -12.01
N TYR A 5 -4.83 -12.67 -11.56
CA TYR A 5 -4.05 -12.00 -10.53
C TYR A 5 -2.55 -12.07 -10.88
N VAL A 6 -1.90 -10.91 -10.95
CA VAL A 6 -0.48 -10.82 -11.31
C VAL A 6 0.30 -10.22 -10.13
N GLY A 7 1.27 -10.97 -9.63
CA GLY A 7 2.13 -10.51 -8.53
C GLY A 7 1.75 -11.16 -7.20
N LEU A 8 2.58 -12.10 -6.76
CA LEU A 8 2.35 -12.91 -5.57
C LEU A 8 3.36 -12.61 -4.46
N GLY A 9 3.79 -11.35 -4.37
CA GLY A 9 4.61 -10.91 -3.26
C GLY A 9 3.83 -10.90 -1.94
N LYS A 10 4.40 -10.32 -0.88
CA LYS A 10 3.78 -10.32 0.47
C LYS A 10 2.33 -9.85 0.48
N MET A 11 2.04 -8.76 -0.23
CA MET A 11 0.68 -8.23 -0.30
C MET A 11 -0.21 -9.12 -1.19
N GLY A 12 0.27 -9.44 -2.40
CA GLY A 12 -0.50 -10.21 -3.39
C GLY A 12 -0.90 -11.57 -2.86
N MET A 13 0.04 -12.31 -2.26
CA MET A 13 -0.24 -13.63 -1.69
C MET A 13 -1.33 -13.54 -0.60
N GLY A 14 -1.23 -12.53 0.27
CA GLY A 14 -2.24 -12.32 1.32
C GLY A 14 -3.63 -12.11 0.74
N MET A 15 -3.72 -11.24 -0.28
CA MET A 15 -5.01 -10.94 -0.93
C MET A 15 -5.55 -12.16 -1.69
N VAL A 16 -4.70 -12.91 -2.38
CA VAL A 16 -5.13 -14.14 -3.08
C VAL A 16 -5.73 -15.14 -2.09
N ARG A 17 -5.07 -15.36 -0.94
CA ARG A 17 -5.61 -16.26 0.08
C ARG A 17 -6.97 -15.79 0.59
N LEU A 18 -7.10 -14.49 0.84
CA LEU A 18 -8.38 -13.92 1.31
C LEU A 18 -9.49 -14.08 0.26
N LEU A 19 -9.17 -13.79 -1.03
CA LEU A 19 -10.13 -13.99 -2.12
C LEU A 19 -10.63 -15.44 -2.19
N LEU A 20 -9.72 -16.40 -2.09
CA LEU A 20 -10.07 -17.83 -2.12
C LEU A 20 -10.97 -18.20 -0.93
N GLU A 21 -10.66 -17.69 0.27
CA GLU A 21 -11.48 -17.91 1.47
C GLU A 21 -12.88 -17.31 1.32
N LYS A 22 -13.01 -16.23 0.55
CA LYS A 22 -14.31 -15.58 0.26
C LYS A 22 -15.06 -16.26 -0.89
N GLY A 23 -14.51 -17.33 -1.46
CA GLY A 23 -15.19 -18.11 -2.49
C GLY A 23 -14.98 -17.61 -3.92
N HIS A 24 -14.00 -16.74 -4.13
CA HIS A 24 -13.61 -16.33 -5.50
C HIS A 24 -12.68 -17.39 -6.10
N GLU A 25 -12.69 -17.46 -7.43
CA GLU A 25 -11.73 -18.28 -8.20
C GLU A 25 -10.60 -17.35 -8.67
N VAL A 26 -9.38 -17.72 -8.35
CA VAL A 26 -8.22 -16.88 -8.70
C VAL A 26 -7.30 -17.67 -9.61
N ILE A 27 -6.98 -17.09 -10.78
CA ILE A 27 -5.94 -17.58 -11.67
C ILE A 27 -4.75 -16.65 -11.48
N ALA A 28 -3.65 -17.15 -10.97
CA ALA A 28 -2.54 -16.29 -10.55
C ALA A 28 -1.25 -16.58 -11.31
N THR A 29 -0.44 -15.54 -11.48
CA THR A 29 0.91 -15.69 -12.02
C THR A 29 1.90 -14.77 -11.28
N ASP A 30 3.15 -15.20 -11.28
CA ASP A 30 4.29 -14.46 -10.74
C ASP A 30 5.54 -15.06 -11.40
N PRO A 31 6.59 -14.29 -11.67
CA PRO A 31 7.83 -14.91 -12.20
C PRO A 31 8.47 -15.90 -11.22
N ASP A 32 8.28 -15.73 -9.91
CA ASP A 32 8.81 -16.66 -8.91
C ASP A 32 7.97 -17.95 -8.86
N GLU A 33 8.59 -19.07 -9.24
CA GLU A 33 7.94 -20.38 -9.21
C GLU A 33 7.52 -20.78 -7.79
N ASN A 34 8.29 -20.41 -6.77
CA ASN A 34 7.94 -20.73 -5.38
C ASN A 34 6.65 -20.01 -4.97
N ALA A 35 6.51 -18.74 -5.36
CA ALA A 35 5.27 -17.99 -5.10
C ALA A 35 4.08 -18.64 -5.81
N ARG A 36 4.26 -19.08 -7.07
CA ARG A 36 3.18 -19.81 -7.77
C ARG A 36 2.81 -21.10 -7.06
N ARG A 37 3.81 -21.88 -6.59
CA ARG A 37 3.55 -23.13 -5.83
C ARG A 37 2.79 -22.85 -4.54
N GLU A 38 3.15 -21.77 -3.85
CA GLU A 38 2.45 -21.38 -2.62
C GLU A 38 0.99 -20.99 -2.91
N ALA A 39 0.74 -20.24 -3.97
CA ALA A 39 -0.62 -19.86 -4.37
C ALA A 39 -1.44 -21.10 -4.76
N ALA A 40 -0.84 -22.05 -5.49
CA ALA A 40 -1.50 -23.31 -5.87
C ALA A 40 -1.86 -24.13 -4.61
N ALA A 41 -0.95 -24.20 -3.64
CA ALA A 41 -1.21 -24.89 -2.37
C ALA A 41 -2.35 -24.22 -1.58
N ALA A 42 -2.55 -22.93 -1.78
CA ALA A 42 -3.67 -22.19 -1.16
C ALA A 42 -5.00 -22.38 -1.91
N GLY A 43 -4.97 -22.96 -3.11
CA GLY A 43 -6.19 -23.24 -3.88
C GLY A 43 -6.36 -22.39 -5.15
N ALA A 44 -5.39 -21.56 -5.49
CA ALA A 44 -5.45 -20.81 -6.75
C ALA A 44 -5.08 -21.71 -7.93
N GLU A 45 -5.69 -21.46 -9.08
CA GLU A 45 -5.15 -21.98 -10.34
C GLU A 45 -3.93 -21.12 -10.68
N VAL A 46 -2.81 -21.73 -11.03
CA VAL A 46 -1.62 -20.94 -11.38
C VAL A 46 -1.21 -21.19 -12.81
N VAL A 47 -0.73 -20.15 -13.45
CA VAL A 47 -0.23 -20.21 -14.83
C VAL A 47 1.21 -19.65 -14.85
N PRO A 48 2.06 -20.15 -15.74
CA PRO A 48 3.46 -19.70 -15.76
C PRO A 48 3.64 -18.27 -16.26
N THR A 49 2.74 -17.80 -17.13
CA THR A 49 2.84 -16.45 -17.70
C THR A 49 1.45 -15.83 -17.85
N ILE A 50 1.42 -14.53 -18.11
CA ILE A 50 0.19 -13.74 -18.32
C ILE A 50 -0.63 -14.28 -19.49
N GLU A 51 0.02 -14.76 -20.56
CA GLU A 51 -0.69 -15.31 -21.73
C GLU A 51 -1.71 -16.40 -21.37
N UNK A 52 -1.53 -17.06 -20.36
CA UNK A 52 -2.27 -18.01 -19.98
C UNK A 52 -3.48 -17.68 -19.51
N PHE A 53 -3.68 -16.53 -19.15
CA PHE A 53 -5.00 -16.03 -18.75
C PHE A 53 -6.03 -16.10 -19.89
N LYS A 54 -5.58 -15.95 -21.10
CA LYS A 54 -6.43 -15.97 -22.29
C LYS A 54 -7.31 -17.24 -22.34
N ASP A 55 -6.75 -18.37 -21.98
CA ASP A 55 -7.44 -19.66 -22.07
C ASP A 55 -8.22 -20.02 -20.79
N ARG A 56 -8.02 -19.27 -19.73
CA ARG A 56 -8.58 -19.57 -18.41
C ARG A 56 -9.70 -18.62 -17.98
N LEU A 57 -9.74 -17.41 -18.56
CA LEU A 57 -10.73 -16.40 -18.23
C LEU A 57 -11.68 -16.20 -19.42
N ALA A 58 -12.97 -16.27 -19.18
CA ALA A 58 -13.99 -16.12 -20.21
C ALA A 58 -14.83 -14.87 -19.99
N GLY A 59 -15.41 -14.36 -21.06
CA GLY A 59 -16.24 -13.15 -21.00
C GLY A 59 -15.41 -11.91 -20.74
N GLU A 60 -15.97 -10.94 -20.02
CA GLU A 60 -15.24 -9.75 -19.59
C GLU A 60 -14.25 -10.17 -18.51
N LYS A 61 -12.97 -9.95 -18.77
CA LYS A 61 -11.90 -10.34 -17.86
C LYS A 61 -11.64 -9.22 -16.84
N PHE A 62 -11.37 -9.59 -15.61
CA PHE A 62 -10.89 -8.69 -14.58
C PHE A 62 -9.53 -9.18 -14.11
N ILE A 63 -8.51 -8.34 -14.27
CA ILE A 63 -7.13 -8.68 -13.88
C ILE A 63 -6.67 -7.72 -12.78
N TRP A 64 -6.32 -8.25 -11.63
CA TRP A 64 -5.71 -7.48 -10.54
C TRP A 64 -4.20 -7.59 -10.66
N ILE A 65 -3.50 -6.46 -10.74
CA ILE A 65 -2.03 -6.45 -10.71
C ILE A 65 -1.55 -5.89 -9.37
N MET A 66 -0.52 -6.54 -8.80
CA MET A 66 0.04 -6.19 -7.49
C MET A 66 1.56 -6.31 -7.59
N VAL A 67 2.15 -5.42 -8.38
CA VAL A 67 3.57 -5.47 -8.73
C VAL A 67 4.26 -4.13 -8.42
N PRO A 68 5.60 -4.11 -8.31
CA PRO A 68 6.31 -2.84 -8.14
C PRO A 68 6.02 -1.85 -9.27
N HIS A 69 5.89 -0.57 -8.92
CA HIS A 69 5.46 0.45 -9.90
C HIS A 69 6.38 0.55 -11.13
N GLN A 70 7.65 0.17 -10.97
CA GLN A 70 8.64 0.23 -12.05
C GLN A 70 8.34 -0.76 -13.20
N ILE A 71 7.61 -1.84 -12.92
CA ILE A 71 7.34 -2.86 -13.93
C ILE A 71 5.89 -2.87 -14.41
N VAL A 72 5.06 -1.96 -13.92
CA VAL A 72 3.64 -1.90 -14.31
C VAL A 72 3.48 -1.77 -15.83
N ASP A 73 4.26 -0.88 -16.48
CA ASP A 73 4.15 -0.70 -17.92
C ASP A 73 4.46 -1.99 -18.70
N ASN A 74 5.44 -2.78 -18.25
CA ASN A 74 5.76 -4.06 -18.89
C ASN A 74 4.58 -5.06 -18.73
N VAL A 75 4.02 -5.14 -17.50
CA VAL A 75 2.86 -6.01 -17.25
C VAL A 75 1.66 -5.59 -18.09
N LEU A 76 1.44 -4.28 -18.25
CA LEU A 76 0.34 -3.76 -19.07
C LEU A 76 0.54 -4.14 -20.54
N ALA A 77 1.77 -4.06 -21.06
CA ALA A 77 2.05 -4.47 -22.44
C ALA A 77 1.73 -5.95 -22.67
N ASP A 78 2.09 -6.82 -21.70
CA ASP A 78 1.76 -8.25 -21.82
C ASP A 78 0.23 -8.48 -21.76
N LEU A 79 -0.46 -7.75 -20.89
CA LEU A 79 -1.93 -7.85 -20.75
C LEU A 79 -2.64 -7.36 -22.01
N GLU A 80 -2.17 -6.26 -22.61
CA GLU A 80 -2.75 -5.72 -23.85
C GLU A 80 -2.76 -6.75 -24.98
N ALA A 81 -1.77 -7.63 -25.03
CA ALA A 81 -1.68 -8.66 -26.07
C ALA A 81 -2.78 -9.72 -25.98
N ILE A 82 -3.45 -9.83 -24.83
CA ILE A 82 -4.43 -10.90 -24.60
C ILE A 82 -5.82 -10.40 -24.20
N LEU A 83 -5.97 -9.12 -23.88
CA LEU A 83 -7.25 -8.56 -23.42
C LEU A 83 -8.04 -7.97 -24.58
N ASN A 84 -9.34 -7.90 -24.41
CA ASN A 84 -10.29 -7.39 -25.39
C ASN A 84 -10.93 -6.09 -24.89
N PRO A 85 -11.45 -5.25 -25.80
CA PRO A 85 -12.19 -4.07 -25.37
C PRO A 85 -13.28 -4.42 -24.33
N GLY A 86 -13.33 -3.64 -23.28
CA GLY A 86 -14.24 -3.85 -22.15
C GLY A 86 -13.62 -4.57 -20.97
N ASP A 87 -12.50 -5.30 -21.18
CA ASP A 87 -11.79 -5.98 -20.08
C ASP A 87 -11.22 -4.94 -19.11
N VAL A 88 -11.06 -5.34 -17.84
CA VAL A 88 -10.70 -4.46 -16.74
C VAL A 88 -9.36 -4.85 -16.15
N ILE A 89 -8.48 -3.88 -15.96
CA ILE A 89 -7.22 -4.04 -15.23
C ILE A 89 -7.28 -3.15 -13.98
N MET A 90 -6.98 -3.72 -12.81
CA MET A 90 -6.93 -3.01 -11.53
C MET A 90 -5.49 -2.98 -11.03
N ASP A 91 -4.89 -1.78 -10.94
CA ASP A 91 -3.55 -1.62 -10.37
C ASP A 91 -3.67 -1.41 -8.85
N GLY A 92 -3.30 -2.44 -8.08
CA GLY A 92 -3.27 -2.40 -6.62
C GLY A 92 -1.90 -2.10 -6.02
N GLY A 93 -0.90 -1.85 -6.87
CA GLY A 93 0.44 -1.48 -6.40
C GLY A 93 0.53 -0.03 -5.93
N ASN A 94 1.69 0.34 -5.43
CA ASN A 94 1.96 1.72 -4.99
C ASN A 94 2.49 2.53 -6.18
N SER A 95 1.60 2.91 -7.09
CA SER A 95 1.96 3.69 -8.29
C SER A 95 1.75 5.17 -8.07
N ASN A 96 2.59 5.99 -8.71
CA ASN A 96 2.36 7.44 -8.75
C ASN A 96 1.07 7.71 -9.55
N TYR A 97 0.15 8.47 -8.98
CA TYR A 97 -1.18 8.69 -9.58
C TYR A 97 -1.11 9.32 -10.97
N LYS A 98 -0.08 10.13 -11.27
CA LYS A 98 0.09 10.75 -12.59
C LYS A 98 0.39 9.69 -13.64
N GLU A 99 1.21 8.70 -13.30
CA GLU A 99 1.46 7.55 -14.17
C GLU A 99 0.18 6.69 -14.33
N THR A 100 -0.59 6.54 -13.26
CA THR A 100 -1.88 5.84 -13.32
C THR A 100 -2.82 6.53 -14.31
N MET A 101 -2.90 7.87 -14.27
CA MET A 101 -3.72 8.63 -15.22
C MET A 101 -3.24 8.46 -16.67
N ARG A 102 -1.90 8.53 -16.88
CA ARG A 102 -1.31 8.31 -18.21
C ARG A 102 -1.67 6.93 -18.75
N ARG A 103 -1.42 5.89 -17.94
CA ARG A 103 -1.73 4.49 -18.28
C ARG A 103 -3.22 4.32 -18.60
N GLY A 104 -4.08 4.92 -17.78
CA GLY A 104 -5.53 4.87 -17.99
C GLY A 104 -5.94 5.47 -19.33
N ALA A 105 -5.36 6.62 -19.68
CA ALA A 105 -5.65 7.28 -20.96
C ALA A 105 -5.22 6.40 -22.16
N GLU A 106 -3.99 5.84 -22.08
CA GLU A 106 -3.45 4.99 -23.14
C GLU A 106 -4.28 3.70 -23.34
N LEU A 107 -4.67 3.05 -22.24
CA LEU A 107 -5.47 1.82 -22.27
C LEU A 107 -6.89 2.09 -22.78
N LYS A 108 -7.46 3.25 -22.42
CA LYS A 108 -8.78 3.66 -22.90
C LYS A 108 -8.83 3.78 -24.42
N GLU A 109 -7.74 4.26 -25.05
CA GLU A 109 -7.66 4.32 -26.53
C GLU A 109 -7.77 2.94 -27.16
N LYS A 110 -7.40 1.89 -26.41
CA LYS A 110 -7.46 0.49 -26.84
C LYS A 110 -8.77 -0.20 -26.40
N GLY A 111 -9.66 0.58 -25.79
CA GLY A 111 -10.96 0.07 -25.31
C GLY A 111 -10.88 -0.66 -23.98
N LEU A 112 -9.71 -0.69 -23.32
CA LEU A 112 -9.54 -1.35 -22.02
C LEU A 112 -9.91 -0.39 -20.88
N VAL A 113 -10.35 -0.94 -19.76
CA VAL A 113 -10.70 -0.15 -18.57
C VAL A 113 -9.59 -0.30 -17.53
N PHE A 114 -8.97 0.80 -17.16
CA PHE A 114 -7.92 0.81 -16.15
C PHE A 114 -8.46 1.44 -14.88
N MET A 115 -8.33 0.72 -13.78
CA MET A 115 -8.75 1.18 -12.44
C MET A 115 -7.55 1.11 -11.51
N ASP A 116 -7.60 1.84 -10.41
CA ASP A 116 -6.53 1.87 -9.44
C ASP A 116 -7.08 1.73 -8.03
N VAL A 117 -6.29 1.11 -7.17
CA VAL A 117 -6.66 1.01 -5.76
C VAL A 117 -5.46 1.21 -4.86
N GLY A 118 -5.56 2.21 -3.99
CA GLY A 118 -4.63 2.38 -2.89
C GLY A 118 -5.00 1.41 -1.77
N VAL A 119 -4.07 0.54 -1.40
CA VAL A 119 -4.30 -0.47 -0.37
C VAL A 119 -3.50 -0.09 0.88
N SER A 120 -4.18 0.06 2.01
CA SER A 120 -3.54 0.35 3.31
C SER A 120 -3.83 -0.78 4.30
N GLY A 121 -2.87 -1.02 5.20
CA GLY A 121 -2.96 -2.07 6.22
C GLY A 121 -1.80 -3.05 6.18
N GLY A 122 -0.90 -2.92 5.21
CA GLY A 122 0.28 -3.77 5.06
C GLY A 122 -0.06 -5.24 4.77
N PRO A 123 0.93 -6.15 4.86
CA PRO A 123 0.67 -7.57 4.64
C PRO A 123 -0.42 -8.16 5.52
N SER A 124 -0.54 -7.71 6.77
CA SER A 124 -1.62 -8.14 7.66
C SER A 124 -2.99 -7.72 7.13
N GLY A 125 -3.11 -6.47 6.65
CA GLY A 125 -4.34 -5.99 6.03
C GLY A 125 -4.66 -6.76 4.75
N ALA A 126 -3.65 -6.99 3.91
CA ALA A 126 -3.81 -7.78 2.68
C ALA A 126 -4.37 -9.19 2.98
N ARG A 127 -3.95 -9.77 4.10
CA ARG A 127 -4.38 -11.13 4.50
C ARG A 127 -5.73 -11.17 5.21
N ASN A 128 -6.07 -10.13 5.97
CA ASN A 128 -7.20 -10.19 6.91
C ASN A 128 -8.28 -9.13 6.66
N GLY A 129 -8.09 -8.31 5.64
CA GLY A 129 -8.98 -7.19 5.31
C GLY A 129 -8.23 -5.86 5.39
N ALA A 130 -8.21 -5.15 4.27
CA ALA A 130 -7.46 -3.90 4.11
C ALA A 130 -8.38 -2.67 4.19
N CYS A 131 -7.77 -1.50 4.05
CA CYS A 131 -8.46 -0.26 3.72
C CYS A 131 -8.18 0.05 2.26
N MET A 132 -9.21 0.26 1.46
CA MET A 132 -9.08 0.41 0.00
C MET A 132 -9.70 1.70 -0.53
N MET A 133 -8.92 2.45 -1.29
CA MET A 133 -9.30 3.71 -1.93
C MET A 133 -9.34 3.48 -3.43
N ILE A 134 -10.53 3.37 -4.02
CA ILE A 134 -10.68 2.87 -5.40
C ILE A 134 -10.97 4.02 -6.37
N GLY A 135 -10.16 4.11 -7.44
CA GLY A 135 -10.36 5.03 -8.55
C GLY A 135 -10.68 4.29 -9.84
N GLY A 136 -11.40 4.94 -10.73
CA GLY A 136 -11.71 4.37 -12.04
C GLY A 136 -13.14 4.60 -12.48
N ALA A 137 -13.59 3.82 -13.48
CA ALA A 137 -14.93 3.92 -14.01
C ALA A 137 -15.98 3.51 -12.96
N ARG A 138 -16.94 4.37 -12.70
CA ARG A 138 -17.95 4.16 -11.66
C ARG A 138 -18.77 2.88 -11.88
N ASP A 139 -19.17 2.62 -13.12
CA ASP A 139 -19.94 1.40 -13.45
C ASP A 139 -19.13 0.13 -13.18
N LYS A 140 -17.81 0.18 -13.37
CA LYS A 140 -16.94 -0.97 -13.06
C LYS A 140 -16.75 -1.10 -11.55
N PHE A 141 -16.62 0.01 -10.82
CA PHE A 141 -16.62 -0.04 -9.36
C PHE A 141 -17.88 -0.76 -8.86
N ASP A 142 -19.06 -0.34 -9.32
CA ASP A 142 -20.33 -0.93 -8.89
C ASP A 142 -20.42 -2.42 -9.25
N LYS A 143 -19.95 -2.79 -10.46
CA LYS A 143 -19.98 -4.18 -10.93
C LYS A 143 -19.08 -5.09 -10.09
N TYR A 144 -17.91 -4.59 -9.70
CA TYR A 144 -16.90 -5.40 -9.00
C TYR A 144 -16.85 -5.13 -7.50
N GLU A 145 -17.82 -4.39 -6.96
CA GLU A 145 -17.86 -3.99 -5.54
C GLU A 145 -17.68 -5.17 -4.57
N THR A 146 -18.19 -6.35 -4.93
CA THR A 146 -18.02 -7.55 -4.11
C THR A 146 -16.54 -7.86 -3.82
N LEU A 147 -15.65 -7.67 -4.82
CA LEU A 147 -14.22 -7.90 -4.61
C LEU A 147 -13.66 -6.92 -3.56
N PHE A 148 -14.04 -5.65 -3.67
CA PHE A 148 -13.54 -4.62 -2.74
C PHE A 148 -14.04 -4.87 -1.32
N ARG A 149 -15.33 -5.21 -1.19
CA ARG A 149 -15.94 -5.55 0.10
C ARG A 149 -15.24 -6.75 0.74
N ASP A 150 -15.00 -7.79 -0.05
CA ASP A 150 -14.45 -9.05 0.46
C ASP A 150 -12.97 -8.95 0.83
N LEU A 151 -12.25 -7.99 0.22
CA LEU A 151 -10.84 -7.73 0.52
C LEU A 151 -10.65 -6.67 1.62
N SER A 152 -11.72 -6.03 2.10
CA SER A 152 -11.64 -4.93 3.06
C SER A 152 -12.18 -5.32 4.42
N VAL A 153 -11.76 -4.60 5.47
CA VAL A 153 -12.46 -4.63 6.75
C VAL A 153 -13.84 -3.98 6.57
N LYS A 154 -14.73 -4.20 7.53
CA LYS A 154 -16.03 -3.54 7.53
C LYS A 154 -15.85 -2.03 7.39
N ASP A 155 -16.58 -1.43 6.46
CA ASP A 155 -16.51 0.03 6.16
C ASP A 155 -15.12 0.49 5.69
N GLY A 156 -14.29 -0.43 5.20
CA GLY A 156 -12.89 -0.15 4.85
C GLY A 156 -12.63 0.08 3.35
N TYR A 157 -13.66 0.30 2.53
CA TYR A 157 -13.43 0.63 1.12
C TYR A 157 -14.38 1.71 0.64
N ALA A 158 -13.93 2.47 -0.35
CA ALA A 158 -14.82 3.47 -0.96
C ALA A 158 -14.31 3.86 -2.35
N TYR A 159 -15.25 4.31 -3.17
CA TYR A 159 -14.95 4.93 -4.47
C TYR A 159 -14.45 6.35 -4.23
N MET A 160 -13.27 6.66 -4.78
CA MET A 160 -12.63 7.97 -4.60
C MET A 160 -12.83 8.91 -5.79
N GLY A 161 -13.14 8.37 -6.97
CA GLY A 161 -13.25 9.19 -8.18
C GLY A 161 -12.73 8.46 -9.41
N GLU A 162 -12.44 9.23 -10.45
CA GLU A 162 -11.95 8.70 -11.72
C GLU A 162 -10.56 8.07 -11.58
N THR A 163 -10.06 7.47 -12.66
CA THR A 163 -8.75 6.79 -12.69
C THR A 163 -7.65 7.72 -12.18
N GLY A 164 -6.89 7.23 -11.22
CA GLY A 164 -5.84 7.96 -10.51
C GLY A 164 -6.26 8.44 -9.13
N ALA A 165 -7.58 8.57 -8.86
CA ALA A 165 -8.06 9.10 -7.58
C ALA A 165 -7.72 8.17 -6.41
N GLY A 166 -7.75 6.86 -6.61
CA GLY A 166 -7.39 5.89 -5.57
C GLY A 166 -5.93 6.04 -5.17
N HIS A 167 -5.03 6.03 -6.15
CA HIS A 167 -3.60 6.21 -5.90
C HIS A 167 -3.27 7.60 -5.36
N PHE A 168 -3.99 8.63 -5.80
CA PHE A 168 -3.82 9.99 -5.25
C PHE A 168 -4.15 10.01 -3.75
N VAL A 169 -5.31 9.50 -3.38
CA VAL A 169 -5.73 9.47 -1.96
C VAL A 169 -4.75 8.63 -1.13
N LYS A 170 -4.27 7.51 -1.69
CA LYS A 170 -3.27 6.68 -1.01
C LYS A 170 -1.93 7.41 -0.83
N MET A 171 -1.50 8.18 -1.84
CA MET A 171 -0.27 8.97 -1.74
C MET A 171 -0.37 9.97 -0.57
N ILE A 172 -1.48 10.70 -0.49
CA ILE A 172 -1.70 11.67 0.60
C ILE A 172 -1.76 10.95 1.97
N HIS A 173 -2.44 9.79 2.02
CA HIS A 173 -2.46 8.95 3.22
C HIS A 173 -1.01 8.66 3.70
N ASN A 174 -0.12 8.30 2.78
CA ASN A 174 1.26 7.99 3.15
C ASN A 174 2.03 9.24 3.61
N GLY A 175 1.75 10.41 3.05
CA GLY A 175 2.31 11.67 3.55
C GLY A 175 1.89 11.93 5.00
N ILE A 176 0.61 11.76 5.30
CA ILE A 176 0.08 11.91 6.67
C ILE A 176 0.77 10.89 7.60
N GLU A 177 0.89 9.65 7.15
CA GLU A 177 1.55 8.57 7.90
C GLU A 177 2.99 8.95 8.26
N TYR A 178 3.74 9.56 7.34
CA TYR A 178 5.11 10.04 7.59
C TYR A 178 5.12 11.01 8.78
N GLY A 179 4.24 11.99 8.79
CA GLY A 179 4.15 12.98 9.88
C GLY A 179 3.78 12.34 11.21
N MET A 180 2.80 11.42 11.18
CA MET A 180 2.37 10.72 12.39
C MET A 180 3.51 9.87 12.99
N MET A 181 4.22 9.12 12.14
CA MET A 181 5.33 8.28 12.58
C MET A 181 6.46 9.13 13.17
N GLN A 182 6.75 10.28 12.54
CA GLN A 182 7.78 11.18 13.02
C GLN A 182 7.44 11.74 14.40
N ALA A 183 6.20 12.20 14.58
CA ALA A 183 5.75 12.75 15.87
C ALA A 183 5.82 11.69 16.98
N ILE A 184 5.43 10.44 16.65
CA ILE A 184 5.53 9.32 17.61
C ILE A 184 7.01 9.08 17.98
N GLY A 185 7.89 9.02 16.97
CA GLY A 185 9.32 8.78 17.22
C GLY A 185 9.93 9.84 18.12
N GLU A 186 9.67 11.12 17.83
CA GLU A 186 10.17 12.24 18.62
C GLU A 186 9.66 12.19 20.06
N GLY A 187 8.35 11.93 20.22
CA GLY A 187 7.74 11.84 21.53
C GLY A 187 8.34 10.70 22.37
N PHE A 188 8.55 9.54 21.75
CA PHE A 188 9.12 8.39 22.47
C PHE A 188 10.61 8.56 22.74
N GLU A 189 11.34 9.31 21.95
CA GLU A 189 12.72 9.66 22.29
C GLU A 189 12.76 10.59 23.52
N ILE A 190 11.86 11.58 23.60
CA ILE A 190 11.75 12.45 24.79
C ILE A 190 11.43 11.61 26.03
N LEU A 191 10.48 10.68 25.92
CA LEU A 191 10.11 9.81 27.05
C LEU A 191 11.30 8.96 27.50
N LYS A 192 12.03 8.39 26.54
CA LYS A 192 13.20 7.53 26.82
C LYS A 192 14.32 8.31 27.50
N GLU A 193 14.59 9.52 27.05
CA GLU A 193 15.69 10.34 27.58
C GLU A 193 15.33 11.11 28.86
N SER A 194 14.07 11.08 29.27
CA SER A 194 13.62 11.82 30.45
C SER A 194 14.25 11.30 31.73
N ALA A 195 14.27 12.13 32.76
CA ALA A 195 14.77 11.76 34.09
C ALA A 195 13.85 10.73 34.80
N PHE A 196 12.64 10.54 34.29
CA PHE A 196 11.71 9.55 34.83
C PHE A 196 12.10 8.15 34.36
N LYS A 197 12.00 7.16 35.22
CA LYS A 197 12.27 5.76 34.84
C LYS A 197 10.99 5.13 34.30
N LEU A 198 10.65 5.48 33.07
CA LEU A 198 9.38 5.08 32.48
C LEU A 198 9.48 3.67 31.86
N ASP A 199 8.40 2.91 32.02
CA ASP A 199 8.22 1.67 31.26
C ASP A 199 7.54 2.04 29.94
N LEU A 200 8.31 2.09 28.86
CA LEU A 200 7.78 2.49 27.54
C LEU A 200 6.74 1.49 27.01
N ASN A 201 6.79 0.21 27.42
CA ASN A 201 5.71 -0.74 27.09
C ASN A 201 4.39 -0.28 27.70
N GLU A 202 4.42 0.14 28.97
CA GLU A 202 3.21 0.65 29.63
C GLU A 202 2.74 1.97 29.02
N VAL A 203 3.67 2.84 28.64
CA VAL A 203 3.31 4.09 27.97
C VAL A 203 2.57 3.79 26.65
N THR A 204 3.13 2.90 25.80
CA THR A 204 2.43 2.54 24.55
C THR A 204 1.07 1.90 24.84
N ARG A 205 1.01 1.05 25.87
CA ARG A 205 -0.25 0.39 26.23
C ARG A 205 -1.33 1.42 26.58
N ILE A 206 -1.03 2.36 27.50
CA ILE A 206 -2.05 3.33 27.91
C ILE A 206 -2.37 4.33 26.81
N TYR A 207 -1.39 4.72 26.00
CA TYR A 207 -1.64 5.61 24.87
C TYR A 207 -2.58 4.94 23.85
N ASN A 208 -2.54 3.61 23.74
CA ASN A 208 -3.38 2.89 22.79
C ASN A 208 -4.68 2.37 23.41
N ASN A 209 -5.12 2.96 24.54
CA ASN A 209 -6.36 2.58 25.19
C ASN A 209 -7.09 3.83 25.71
N GLY A 210 -7.80 4.49 24.77
CA GLY A 210 -8.66 5.63 25.09
C GLY A 210 -7.97 7.00 25.06
N SER A 211 -6.70 7.08 24.73
CA SER A 211 -6.06 8.40 24.59
C SER A 211 -6.40 9.01 23.22
N VAL A 212 -6.23 10.33 23.10
CA VAL A 212 -6.50 11.04 21.85
C VAL A 212 -5.57 10.57 20.72
N ILE A 213 -4.38 10.01 21.05
CA ILE A 213 -3.44 9.53 20.05
C ILE A 213 -3.51 8.00 19.86
N GLU A 214 -4.55 7.35 20.38
CA GLU A 214 -4.81 5.93 20.11
C GLU A 214 -4.82 5.69 18.59
N SER A 215 -4.05 4.70 18.13
CA SER A 215 -3.91 4.47 16.70
C SER A 215 -3.26 3.13 16.41
N ARG A 216 -3.43 2.65 15.18
CA ARG A 216 -2.72 1.46 14.74
C ARG A 216 -1.19 1.64 14.87
N LEU A 217 -0.70 2.86 14.61
CA LEU A 217 0.75 3.13 14.73
C LEU A 217 1.24 2.94 16.17
N VAL A 218 0.53 3.46 17.16
CA VAL A 218 0.91 3.26 18.57
C VAL A 218 0.83 1.78 18.94
N GLY A 219 -0.17 1.05 18.44
CA GLY A 219 -0.28 -0.40 18.65
C GLY A 219 0.90 -1.15 18.03
N TRP A 220 1.32 -0.77 16.84
CA TRP A 220 2.49 -1.37 16.18
C TRP A 220 3.78 -1.05 16.93
N LEU A 221 3.91 0.15 17.51
CA LEU A 221 5.07 0.45 18.35
C LEU A 221 5.09 -0.45 19.60
N GLN A 222 3.93 -0.69 20.20
CA GLN A 222 3.83 -1.61 21.32
C GLN A 222 4.30 -3.03 20.93
N ASN A 223 3.89 -3.50 19.74
CA ASN A 223 4.34 -4.80 19.23
C ASN A 223 5.86 -4.82 19.02
N ALA A 224 6.40 -3.77 18.41
CA ALA A 224 7.85 -3.66 18.16
C ALA A 224 8.62 -3.74 19.50
N TYR A 225 8.16 -3.05 20.52
CA TYR A 225 8.80 -3.08 21.85
C TYR A 225 8.74 -4.48 22.47
N ARG A 226 7.65 -5.21 22.27
CA ARG A 226 7.53 -6.58 22.79
C ARG A 226 8.49 -7.53 22.06
N GLU A 227 8.68 -7.33 20.78
CA GLU A 227 9.51 -8.22 19.95
C GLU A 227 11.00 -7.89 20.06
N GLU A 228 11.36 -6.61 20.08
CA GLU A 228 12.75 -6.14 19.95
C GLU A 228 13.30 -5.50 21.22
N GLY A 229 12.45 -5.26 22.22
CA GLY A 229 12.83 -4.51 23.43
C GLY A 229 12.71 -3.00 23.23
N VAL A 230 12.55 -2.27 24.32
CA VAL A 230 12.31 -0.81 24.27
C VAL A 230 13.55 0.00 23.80
N ASP A 231 14.73 -0.60 23.85
CA ASP A 231 15.94 0.05 23.34
C ASP A 231 16.06 -0.02 21.82
N LEU A 232 15.30 -0.93 21.17
CA LEU A 232 15.32 -1.13 19.73
C LEU A 232 16.75 -1.30 19.19
N SER A 233 17.64 -1.90 19.97
CA SER A 233 19.08 -1.95 19.67
C SER A 233 19.41 -2.67 18.36
N ALA A 234 18.56 -3.62 17.94
CA ALA A 234 18.74 -4.37 16.68
C ALA A 234 18.18 -3.62 15.46
N ILE A 235 17.45 -2.51 15.68
CA ILE A 235 16.76 -1.77 14.61
C ILE A 235 17.65 -0.58 14.17
N SER A 236 17.74 -0.37 12.86
CA SER A 236 18.50 0.76 12.32
C SER A 236 17.86 2.10 12.72
N GLY A 237 18.69 3.05 13.13
CA GLY A 237 18.28 4.43 13.36
C GLY A 237 18.30 5.28 12.09
N GLU A 238 18.78 4.72 10.98
CA GLU A 238 18.68 5.34 9.65
C GLU A 238 17.35 4.89 9.03
N VAL A 239 16.61 5.82 8.43
CA VAL A 239 15.26 5.55 7.93
C VAL A 239 15.21 5.70 6.42
N SER A 240 14.95 4.62 5.71
CA SER A 240 14.72 4.70 4.26
C SER A 240 13.28 5.13 3.96
N HIS A 241 13.02 5.51 2.72
CA HIS A 241 11.66 5.84 2.25
C HIS A 241 11.43 5.27 0.85
N SER A 242 10.17 5.04 0.51
CA SER A 242 9.77 4.39 -0.74
C SER A 242 9.20 5.37 -1.77
N GLY A 243 9.27 6.67 -1.50
CA GLY A 243 8.93 7.73 -2.45
C GLY A 243 7.61 8.45 -2.19
N GLU A 244 6.64 7.81 -1.55
CA GLU A 244 5.28 8.38 -1.43
C GLU A 244 5.25 9.67 -0.61
N GLY A 245 6.08 9.78 0.43
CA GLY A 245 6.22 11.02 1.19
C GLY A 245 6.78 12.15 0.31
N GLN A 246 7.76 11.82 -0.51
CA GLN A 246 8.33 12.78 -1.47
C GLN A 246 7.27 13.20 -2.49
N TRP A 247 6.53 12.24 -3.06
CA TRP A 247 5.48 12.56 -4.04
C TRP A 247 4.42 13.49 -3.42
N THR A 248 4.07 13.29 -2.13
CA THR A 248 3.13 14.15 -1.44
C THR A 248 3.65 15.59 -1.33
N VAL A 249 4.93 15.74 -0.95
CA VAL A 249 5.56 17.06 -0.85
C VAL A 249 5.64 17.73 -2.23
N GLU A 250 6.01 16.98 -3.25
CA GLU A 250 6.08 17.50 -4.64
C GLU A 250 4.70 17.93 -5.14
N GLU A 251 3.67 17.15 -4.86
CA GLU A 251 2.29 17.49 -5.24
C GLU A 251 1.84 18.77 -4.54
N ALA A 252 2.16 18.92 -3.26
CA ALA A 252 1.76 20.09 -2.48
C ALA A 252 2.32 21.41 -3.06
N LYS A 253 3.49 21.34 -3.69
CA LYS A 253 4.11 22.55 -4.31
C LYS A 253 3.32 23.05 -5.50
N ASN A 254 2.55 22.20 -6.15
CA ASN A 254 1.79 22.55 -7.35
C ASN A 254 0.49 21.75 -7.40
N CYS A 255 -0.26 21.80 -6.29
CA CYS A 255 -1.50 21.02 -6.14
C CYS A 255 -2.54 21.50 -7.14
N ARG A 256 -2.98 20.60 -8.01
CA ARG A 256 -3.98 20.88 -9.04
C ARG A 256 -5.35 21.08 -8.37
N ILE A 257 -5.94 22.24 -8.54
CA ILE A 257 -7.25 22.58 -7.98
C ILE A 257 -8.36 22.62 -9.03
N SER A 258 -7.98 22.69 -10.31
CA SER A 258 -8.89 22.56 -11.46
C SER A 258 -8.08 22.19 -12.71
N ASP A 259 -8.74 22.14 -13.85
CA ASP A 259 -8.03 21.83 -15.12
C ASP A 259 -7.04 22.92 -15.52
N THR A 260 -7.24 24.14 -15.02
CA THR A 260 -6.41 25.30 -15.43
C THR A 260 -5.68 25.96 -14.28
N GLU A 261 -5.89 25.48 -13.05
CA GLU A 261 -5.33 26.15 -11.87
C GLU A 261 -4.63 25.17 -10.95
N SER A 262 -3.52 25.60 -10.39
CA SER A 262 -2.84 24.90 -9.32
C SER A 262 -2.46 25.88 -8.21
N LYS A 263 -2.14 25.35 -7.05
CA LYS A 263 -1.87 26.15 -5.85
C LYS A 263 -0.82 25.44 -5.00
N GLU A 264 0.09 26.21 -4.42
CA GLU A 264 1.00 25.67 -3.42
C GLU A 264 0.25 25.52 -2.08
N ILE A 265 0.35 24.31 -1.51
CA ILE A 265 -0.20 24.00 -0.19
C ILE A 265 0.99 23.80 0.77
N PRO A 266 1.16 24.64 1.79
CA PRO A 266 2.24 24.43 2.75
C PRO A 266 2.04 23.12 3.53
N VAL A 267 3.07 22.27 3.56
CA VAL A 267 3.01 20.96 4.27
C VAL A 267 4.21 20.79 5.20
N PRO A 268 4.45 21.75 6.12
CA PRO A 268 5.70 21.75 6.90
C PRO A 268 5.92 20.47 7.73
N VAL A 269 4.87 19.85 8.24
CA VAL A 269 5.00 18.61 9.04
C VAL A 269 5.46 17.45 8.14
N ILE A 270 4.84 17.30 6.98
CA ILE A 270 5.19 16.22 6.03
C ILE A 270 6.61 16.45 5.48
N GLU A 271 6.93 17.69 5.10
CA GLU A 271 8.28 18.07 4.64
C GLU A 271 9.33 17.75 5.70
N ALA A 272 9.11 18.15 6.95
CA ALA A 272 10.06 17.90 8.03
C ALA A 272 10.26 16.40 8.26
N SER A 273 9.18 15.59 8.17
CA SER A 273 9.28 14.15 8.35
C SER A 273 10.03 13.47 7.21
N LEU A 274 9.88 13.96 5.98
CA LEU A 274 10.66 13.48 4.83
C LEU A 274 12.13 13.87 5.00
N GLN A 275 12.38 15.14 5.35
CA GLN A 275 13.75 15.63 5.53
C GLN A 275 14.48 14.86 6.65
N PHE A 276 13.78 14.56 7.75
CA PHE A 276 14.35 13.72 8.81
C PHE A 276 14.88 12.41 8.27
N ARG A 277 14.09 11.73 7.41
CA ARG A 277 14.53 10.45 6.84
C ARG A 277 15.77 10.61 5.99
N ILE A 278 15.82 11.65 5.16
CA ILE A 278 16.99 11.96 4.32
C ILE A 278 18.23 12.20 5.22
N ASP A 279 18.07 13.02 6.25
CA ASP A 279 19.15 13.41 7.15
C ASP A 279 19.61 12.27 8.08
N SER A 280 18.77 11.23 8.25
CA SER A 280 19.12 10.10 9.12
C SER A 280 20.24 9.24 8.55
N THR A 281 20.51 9.33 7.25
CA THR A 281 21.61 8.59 6.64
C THR A 281 22.94 9.08 7.20
N GLY A 282 23.69 8.18 7.85
CA GLY A 282 24.93 8.55 8.54
C GLY A 282 24.70 9.25 9.87
N ASN A 283 23.46 9.41 10.31
CA ASN A 283 23.11 10.13 11.54
C ASN A 283 21.97 9.42 12.27
N PRO A 284 22.19 8.15 12.70
CA PRO A 284 21.13 7.36 13.31
C PRO A 284 20.71 7.90 14.68
N SER A 285 19.44 7.72 15.01
CA SER A 285 18.86 8.18 16.28
C SER A 285 17.82 7.20 16.80
N TYR A 286 17.40 7.39 18.06
CA TYR A 286 16.31 6.59 18.61
C TYR A 286 14.98 6.90 17.92
N THR A 287 14.72 8.18 17.59
CA THR A 287 13.58 8.54 16.75
C THR A 287 13.61 7.71 15.45
N GLY A 288 14.77 7.63 14.80
CA GLY A 288 14.93 6.82 13.60
C GLY A 288 14.63 5.33 13.84
N GLN A 289 15.07 4.79 14.97
CA GLN A 289 14.78 3.40 15.33
C GLN A 289 13.26 3.17 15.51
N VAL A 290 12.55 4.10 16.15
CA VAL A 290 11.08 4.00 16.29
C VAL A 290 10.42 4.03 14.92
N VAL A 291 10.78 4.97 14.05
CA VAL A 291 10.20 5.08 12.71
C VAL A 291 10.49 3.81 11.90
N SER A 292 11.72 3.29 11.95
CA SER A 292 12.09 2.05 11.24
C SER A 292 11.32 0.85 11.80
N ALA A 293 11.18 0.75 13.12
CA ALA A 293 10.41 -0.34 13.74
C ALA A 293 8.94 -0.32 13.28
N LEU A 294 8.32 0.86 13.20
CA LEU A 294 6.96 0.99 12.67
C LEU A 294 6.89 0.51 11.22
N ARG A 295 7.85 0.91 10.37
CA ARG A 295 7.90 0.47 8.96
C ARG A 295 8.03 -1.05 8.85
N ASN A 296 8.80 -1.67 9.74
CA ASN A 296 8.91 -3.12 9.79
C ASN A 296 7.57 -3.76 10.17
N GLN A 297 6.93 -3.23 11.20
CA GLN A 297 5.67 -3.80 11.74
C GLN A 297 4.54 -3.80 10.72
N PHE A 298 4.31 -2.68 10.02
CA PHE A 298 3.18 -2.63 9.09
C PHE A 298 3.55 -3.03 7.66
N GLY A 299 4.81 -2.91 7.26
CA GLY A 299 5.23 -3.15 5.87
C GLY A 299 6.16 -4.34 5.67
N GLY A 300 6.66 -4.93 6.75
CA GLY A 300 7.65 -6.00 6.65
C GLY A 300 8.96 -5.55 6.05
N HIS A 301 9.25 -4.24 6.09
CA HIS A 301 10.51 -3.70 5.55
C HIS A 301 11.70 -4.21 6.37
N THR A 302 12.80 -4.53 5.69
CA THR A 302 14.04 -4.92 6.37
C THR A 302 14.65 -3.70 7.03
N VAL A 303 14.79 -3.75 8.35
CA VAL A 303 15.25 -2.61 9.16
C VAL A 303 16.32 -2.98 10.18
N LYS A 304 16.83 -4.19 10.12
CA LYS A 304 17.90 -4.63 11.03
C LYS A 304 19.22 -3.95 10.65
N LYS A 305 20.10 -3.73 11.64
CA LYS A 305 21.46 -3.20 11.44
C LYS A 305 22.31 -4.21 10.67
#